data_0836b6e7b2f18450c1f7bde787f336a8
#
_entry.id   0836b6e7b2f18450c1f7bde787f336a8
#
_cell.length_a   1.000
_cell.length_b   1.000
_cell.length_c   1.000
_cell.angle_alpha   90.00
_cell.angle_beta   90.00
_cell.angle_gamma   90.00
#
_symmetry.space_group_name_H-M   'P 1'
#
loop_
_entity.id
_entity.type
_entity.pdbx_description
1 polymer ?
#
loop_
_entity_poly.entity_id
_entity_poly.type
_entity_poly.pdbx_seq_one_letter_code
_entity_poly.pdbx_strand_id
1 'polypeptide(L)'
;MGAFIHDFLVWLFLPMSGSHTHEVSGWVSWHGRAMVLSWGFLLPLGVLVARFFKVTPGQNWPHVLDNKRWWRAHLYGQSVALLVALVGVLLVWGRNGGTGVWAQWHGVLGWVVTGSGVAQALSGWARGSKGGPTDASLRGDHFDMTPWRKGFERFHKCLGYLAVTAACVVLALGLVVADAPRWMVLALGVWWLALGSVFALLQHQGRCIDTYQAIWGPNPRLPGNRMAPIGWGISRYDAAEFKQRFMAKNTKKEDIP
;
A
#
# COMPACT_ATOMS: atom_id res chain seq x y z
N MET A 1 2.22 -34.78 -23.51
CA MET A 1 2.41 -33.87 -22.32
C MET A 1 3.73 -33.09 -22.41
N GLY A 2 4.88 -33.71 -22.73
CA GLY A 2 6.18 -33.00 -22.79
C GLY A 2 6.25 -31.89 -23.81
N ALA A 3 5.77 -32.09 -25.04
CA ALA A 3 5.77 -31.07 -26.08
C ALA A 3 4.93 -29.82 -25.68
N PHE A 4 3.73 -30.04 -25.12
CA PHE A 4 2.88 -28.94 -24.66
C PHE A 4 3.55 -28.10 -23.56
N ILE A 5 4.20 -28.74 -22.58
CA ILE A 5 4.93 -28.02 -21.53
C ILE A 5 6.10 -27.22 -22.11
N HIS A 6 6.84 -27.80 -23.03
CA HIS A 6 7.93 -27.14 -23.71
C HIS A 6 7.44 -25.89 -24.48
N ASP A 7 6.42 -26.05 -25.31
CA ASP A 7 5.85 -24.94 -26.09
C ASP A 7 5.28 -23.83 -25.21
N PHE A 8 4.63 -24.19 -24.12
CA PHE A 8 4.14 -23.23 -23.13
C PHE A 8 5.29 -22.46 -22.46
N LEU A 9 6.37 -23.14 -22.06
CA LEU A 9 7.54 -22.46 -21.47
C LEU A 9 8.19 -21.52 -22.48
N VAL A 10 8.39 -21.98 -23.73
CA VAL A 10 8.92 -21.11 -24.77
C VAL A 10 8.04 -19.86 -24.95
N TRP A 11 6.71 -20.03 -25.07
CA TRP A 11 5.76 -18.95 -25.18
C TRP A 11 5.84 -17.98 -24.00
N LEU A 12 6.02 -18.49 -22.78
CA LEU A 12 6.06 -17.72 -21.54
C LEU A 12 7.28 -16.77 -21.48
N PHE A 13 8.42 -17.23 -22.00
CA PHE A 13 9.67 -16.44 -22.00
C PHE A 13 9.82 -15.52 -23.21
N LEU A 14 8.98 -15.66 -24.24
CA LEU A 14 8.97 -14.73 -25.36
C LEU A 14 8.49 -13.33 -24.93
N PRO A 15 9.02 -12.26 -25.52
CA PRO A 15 8.48 -10.90 -25.42
C PRO A 15 7.01 -10.86 -25.82
N MET A 16 6.30 -9.83 -25.36
CA MET A 16 4.86 -9.67 -25.67
C MET A 16 4.60 -9.58 -27.17
N SER A 17 5.50 -8.90 -27.92
CA SER A 17 5.45 -8.82 -29.40
C SER A 17 5.65 -10.16 -30.11
N GLY A 18 6.24 -11.15 -29.42
CA GLY A 18 6.67 -12.42 -30.02
C GLY A 18 7.99 -12.35 -30.78
N SER A 19 8.69 -11.22 -30.75
CA SER A 19 10.00 -11.05 -31.40
C SER A 19 11.07 -11.92 -30.73
N HIS A 20 11.93 -12.54 -31.54
CA HIS A 20 13.08 -13.30 -31.03
C HIS A 20 14.30 -12.40 -30.71
N THR A 21 14.31 -11.17 -31.17
CA THR A 21 15.35 -10.18 -30.89
C THR A 21 14.79 -9.15 -29.91
N HIS A 22 15.11 -9.32 -28.64
CA HIS A 22 14.67 -8.40 -27.59
C HIS A 22 15.90 -7.91 -26.81
N GLU A 23 16.26 -6.66 -27.01
CA GLU A 23 17.33 -6.03 -26.29
C GLU A 23 16.80 -4.84 -25.47
N VAL A 24 16.85 -4.96 -24.15
CA VAL A 24 16.56 -3.86 -23.22
C VAL A 24 17.87 -3.37 -22.62
N SER A 25 18.13 -2.06 -22.72
CA SER A 25 19.33 -1.50 -22.10
C SER A 25 19.36 -1.76 -20.59
N GLY A 26 20.56 -1.94 -20.03
CA GLY A 26 20.72 -2.23 -18.60
C GLY A 26 20.04 -1.20 -17.70
N TRP A 27 20.06 0.08 -18.07
CA TRP A 27 19.43 1.17 -17.33
C TRP A 27 17.90 1.06 -17.29
N VAL A 28 17.27 0.77 -18.43
CA VAL A 28 15.82 0.53 -18.51
C VAL A 28 15.42 -0.69 -17.71
N SER A 29 16.22 -1.75 -17.78
CA SER A 29 15.99 -2.98 -17.00
C SER A 29 16.04 -2.73 -15.49
N TRP A 30 17.01 -1.95 -14.99
CA TRP A 30 17.11 -1.59 -13.58
C TRP A 30 16.02 -0.61 -13.17
N HIS A 31 15.64 0.36 -14.02
CA HIS A 31 14.46 1.20 -13.80
C HIS A 31 13.21 0.35 -13.60
N GLY A 32 12.91 -0.57 -14.51
CA GLY A 32 11.74 -1.43 -14.39
C GLY A 32 11.71 -2.24 -13.10
N ARG A 33 12.85 -2.84 -12.72
CA ARG A 33 12.97 -3.60 -11.45
C ARG A 33 12.73 -2.71 -10.23
N ALA A 34 13.31 -1.51 -10.20
CA ALA A 34 13.12 -0.54 -9.12
C ALA A 34 11.65 -0.11 -9.02
N MET A 35 11.00 0.18 -10.17
CA MET A 35 9.58 0.54 -10.18
C MET A 35 8.67 -0.59 -9.73
N VAL A 36 8.90 -1.82 -10.20
CA VAL A 36 8.12 -2.99 -9.77
C VAL A 36 8.32 -3.24 -8.28
N LEU A 37 9.56 -3.21 -7.77
CA LEU A 37 9.83 -3.39 -6.34
C LEU A 37 9.14 -2.32 -5.49
N SER A 38 9.23 -1.06 -5.89
CA SER A 38 8.64 0.07 -5.17
C SER A 38 7.11 0.08 -5.31
N TRP A 39 6.61 0.39 -6.51
CA TRP A 39 5.20 0.62 -6.78
C TRP A 39 4.38 -0.65 -6.89
N GLY A 40 4.98 -1.75 -7.35
CA GLY A 40 4.32 -3.04 -7.48
C GLY A 40 4.20 -3.80 -6.15
N PHE A 41 5.18 -3.66 -5.25
CA PHE A 41 5.27 -4.44 -4.01
C PHE A 41 5.23 -3.58 -2.74
N LEU A 42 6.26 -2.78 -2.49
CA LEU A 42 6.45 -2.14 -1.18
C LEU A 42 5.36 -1.13 -0.83
N LEU A 43 5.00 -0.25 -1.77
CA LEU A 43 3.97 0.77 -1.54
C LEU A 43 2.59 0.16 -1.29
N PRO A 44 2.09 -0.79 -2.10
CA PRO A 44 0.82 -1.48 -1.82
C PRO A 44 0.81 -2.23 -0.49
N LEU A 45 1.89 -2.93 -0.14
CA LEU A 45 2.00 -3.60 1.15
C LEU A 45 1.94 -2.62 2.32
N GLY A 46 2.60 -1.47 2.22
CA GLY A 46 2.52 -0.42 3.23
C GLY A 46 1.12 0.17 3.36
N VAL A 47 0.34 0.25 2.27
CA VAL A 47 -1.08 0.64 2.32
C VAL A 47 -1.91 -0.41 3.07
N LEU A 48 -1.71 -1.71 2.80
CA LEU A 48 -2.38 -2.78 3.53
C LEU A 48 -2.09 -2.72 5.03
N VAL A 49 -0.82 -2.50 5.40
CA VAL A 49 -0.40 -2.37 6.80
C VAL A 49 -1.11 -1.19 7.48
N ALA A 50 -1.08 -0.01 6.87
CA ALA A 50 -1.70 1.18 7.44
C ALA A 50 -3.24 1.07 7.53
N ARG A 51 -3.86 0.30 6.64
CA ARG A 51 -5.30 0.13 6.63
C ARG A 51 -5.78 -0.90 7.65
N PHE A 52 -5.16 -2.07 7.70
CA PHE A 52 -5.72 -3.25 8.35
C PHE A 52 -4.99 -3.70 9.62
N PHE A 53 -3.80 -3.17 9.90
CA PHE A 53 -2.97 -3.63 11.02
C PHE A 53 -2.76 -2.58 12.12
N LYS A 54 -3.64 -1.58 12.22
CA LYS A 54 -3.62 -0.60 13.32
C LYS A 54 -3.82 -1.24 14.69
N VAL A 55 -4.66 -2.26 14.72
CA VAL A 55 -4.76 -3.22 15.83
C VAL A 55 -4.26 -4.55 15.29
N THR A 56 -3.13 -5.04 15.82
CA THR A 56 -2.50 -6.26 15.33
C THR A 56 -3.24 -7.52 15.81
N PRO A 57 -3.16 -8.63 15.06
CA PRO A 57 -3.64 -9.92 15.56
C PRO A 57 -3.00 -10.25 16.92
N GLY A 58 -3.80 -10.76 17.86
CA GLY A 58 -3.34 -11.08 19.21
C GLY A 58 -3.13 -9.89 20.14
N GLN A 59 -3.28 -8.65 19.68
CA GLN A 59 -3.23 -7.48 20.56
C GLN A 59 -4.43 -7.47 21.50
N ASN A 60 -4.17 -7.36 22.81
CA ASN A 60 -5.23 -7.22 23.81
C ASN A 60 -5.84 -5.80 23.78
N TRP A 61 -6.46 -5.46 22.65
CA TRP A 61 -7.18 -4.21 22.49
C TRP A 61 -8.57 -4.33 23.12
N PRO A 62 -9.09 -3.31 23.84
CA PRO A 62 -8.56 -1.96 24.01
C PRO A 62 -7.69 -1.74 25.26
N HIS A 63 -7.26 -2.79 25.96
CA HIS A 63 -6.38 -2.64 27.12
C HIS A 63 -4.98 -2.18 26.73
N VAL A 64 -4.51 -2.61 25.55
CA VAL A 64 -3.26 -2.13 24.93
C VAL A 64 -3.64 -1.23 23.77
N LEU A 65 -3.42 0.08 23.93
CA LEU A 65 -3.71 1.12 22.95
C LEU A 65 -2.44 1.58 22.23
N ASP A 66 -2.63 2.38 21.17
CA ASP A 66 -1.59 3.11 20.46
C ASP A 66 -0.39 2.24 20.04
N ASN A 67 -0.67 1.08 19.47
CA ASN A 67 0.37 0.21 18.93
C ASN A 67 1.06 0.87 17.73
N LYS A 68 2.29 1.35 17.92
CA LYS A 68 3.05 2.08 16.90
C LYS A 68 3.73 1.19 15.85
N ARG A 69 3.62 -0.16 15.94
CA ARG A 69 4.27 -1.08 15.00
C ARG A 69 3.80 -0.87 13.56
N TRP A 70 2.47 -0.80 13.35
CA TRP A 70 1.91 -0.56 12.03
C TRP A 70 2.36 0.78 11.43
N TRP A 71 2.40 1.82 12.27
CA TRP A 71 2.82 3.15 11.84
C TRP A 71 4.30 3.19 11.45
N ARG A 72 5.18 2.56 12.25
CA ARG A 72 6.60 2.45 11.93
C ARG A 72 6.82 1.64 10.65
N ALA A 73 6.16 0.49 10.50
CA ALA A 73 6.23 -0.32 9.30
C ALA A 73 5.76 0.45 8.05
N HIS A 74 4.65 1.19 8.17
CA HIS A 74 4.17 2.07 7.09
C HIS A 74 5.19 3.18 6.79
N LEU A 75 5.64 3.92 7.80
CA LEU A 75 6.57 5.04 7.61
C LEU A 75 7.87 4.60 6.94
N TYR A 76 8.55 3.61 7.52
CA TYR A 76 9.84 3.16 7.00
C TYR A 76 9.69 2.44 5.66
N GLY A 77 8.68 1.58 5.53
CA GLY A 77 8.41 0.87 4.28
C GLY A 77 8.11 1.82 3.12
N GLN A 78 7.27 2.85 3.35
CA GLN A 78 6.96 3.87 2.33
C GLN A 78 8.19 4.74 2.00
N SER A 79 8.99 5.10 3.00
CA SER A 79 10.21 5.89 2.77
C SER A 79 11.22 5.13 1.92
N VAL A 80 11.49 3.87 2.26
CA VAL A 80 12.38 3.01 1.47
C VAL A 80 11.85 2.82 0.05
N ALA A 81 10.54 2.54 -0.08
CA ALA A 81 9.93 2.36 -1.38
C ALA A 81 10.04 3.61 -2.25
N LEU A 82 9.78 4.79 -1.69
CA LEU A 82 9.92 6.05 -2.43
C LEU A 82 11.38 6.31 -2.84
N LEU A 83 12.35 6.03 -1.98
CA LEU A 83 13.77 6.14 -2.32
C LEU A 83 14.13 5.22 -3.49
N VAL A 84 13.67 3.97 -3.46
CA VAL A 84 13.88 3.02 -4.57
C VAL A 84 13.24 3.54 -5.86
N ALA A 85 12.03 4.10 -5.80
CA ALA A 85 11.38 4.70 -6.96
C ALA A 85 12.19 5.88 -7.51
N LEU A 86 12.66 6.79 -6.66
CA LEU A 86 13.45 7.95 -7.06
C LEU A 86 14.78 7.52 -7.71
N VAL A 87 15.46 6.53 -7.15
CA VAL A 87 16.64 5.93 -7.80
C VAL A 87 16.29 5.36 -9.16
N GLY A 88 15.16 4.65 -9.27
CA GLY A 88 14.67 4.14 -10.55
C GLY A 88 14.43 5.24 -11.58
N VAL A 89 13.86 6.38 -11.18
CA VAL A 89 13.70 7.55 -12.08
C VAL A 89 15.06 8.11 -12.50
N LEU A 90 15.99 8.26 -11.58
CA LEU A 90 17.34 8.78 -11.85
C LEU A 90 18.11 7.92 -12.87
N LEU A 91 17.91 6.61 -12.87
CA LEU A 91 18.54 5.70 -13.82
C LEU A 91 18.19 5.99 -15.28
N VAL A 92 17.01 6.56 -15.54
CA VAL A 92 16.55 6.89 -16.89
C VAL A 92 16.49 8.38 -17.17
N TRP A 93 16.84 9.21 -16.19
CA TRP A 93 16.84 10.67 -16.31
C TRP A 93 17.80 11.13 -17.43
N GLY A 94 17.33 12.01 -18.28
CA GLY A 94 18.12 12.56 -19.40
C GLY A 94 18.47 11.56 -20.49
N ARG A 95 17.94 10.34 -20.44
CA ARG A 95 18.10 9.34 -21.50
C ARG A 95 16.89 9.34 -22.43
N ASN A 96 17.17 9.08 -23.72
CA ASN A 96 16.10 8.92 -24.69
C ASN A 96 15.25 7.71 -24.28
N GLY A 97 14.01 7.97 -23.87
CA GLY A 97 12.99 6.94 -23.65
C GLY A 97 12.60 6.28 -24.97
N GLY A 98 11.80 5.24 -24.89
CA GLY A 98 11.20 4.63 -26.09
C GLY A 98 10.44 5.67 -26.93
N THR A 99 10.28 5.39 -28.21
CA THR A 99 9.49 6.21 -29.14
C THR A 99 8.04 5.72 -29.19
N GLY A 100 7.12 6.61 -29.53
CA GLY A 100 5.72 6.28 -29.73
C GLY A 100 4.81 6.71 -28.58
N VAL A 101 3.52 6.58 -28.82
CA VAL A 101 2.45 7.08 -27.92
C VAL A 101 2.47 6.42 -26.53
N TRP A 102 2.76 5.14 -26.45
CA TRP A 102 2.81 4.41 -25.19
C TRP A 102 3.97 4.83 -24.30
N ALA A 103 5.14 5.09 -24.90
CA ALA A 103 6.30 5.61 -24.17
C ALA A 103 6.03 7.03 -23.62
N GLN A 104 5.34 7.89 -24.39
CA GLN A 104 4.94 9.21 -23.94
C GLN A 104 3.97 9.12 -22.76
N TRP A 105 2.91 8.31 -22.85
CA TRP A 105 1.97 8.13 -21.75
C TRP A 105 2.63 7.52 -20.51
N HIS A 106 3.50 6.52 -20.69
CA HIS A 106 4.29 5.97 -19.57
C HIS A 106 5.10 7.06 -18.87
N GLY A 107 5.78 7.92 -19.63
CA GLY A 107 6.58 9.01 -19.09
C GLY A 107 5.74 10.05 -18.33
N VAL A 108 4.66 10.56 -18.95
CA VAL A 108 3.78 11.57 -18.32
C VAL A 108 3.13 11.03 -17.06
N LEU A 109 2.49 9.85 -17.13
CA LEU A 109 1.85 9.24 -15.97
C LEU A 109 2.87 8.82 -14.91
N GLY A 110 4.07 8.39 -15.31
CA GLY A 110 5.18 8.09 -14.42
C GLY A 110 5.59 9.28 -13.57
N TRP A 111 5.66 10.47 -14.17
CA TRP A 111 5.90 11.73 -13.43
C TRP A 111 4.77 12.08 -12.48
N VAL A 112 3.52 11.91 -12.89
CA VAL A 112 2.35 12.16 -12.03
C VAL A 112 2.36 11.23 -10.81
N VAL A 113 2.62 9.94 -11.02
CA VAL A 113 2.71 8.94 -9.95
C VAL A 113 3.88 9.23 -9.01
N THR A 114 5.06 9.54 -9.55
CA THR A 114 6.25 9.89 -8.75
C THR A 114 6.01 11.16 -7.93
N GLY A 115 5.46 12.20 -8.55
CA GLY A 115 5.08 13.44 -7.86
C GLY A 115 4.05 13.21 -6.77
N SER A 116 3.08 12.33 -6.99
CA SER A 116 2.11 11.90 -5.99
C SER A 116 2.78 11.22 -4.79
N GLY A 117 3.78 10.36 -5.05
CA GLY A 117 4.59 9.72 -3.99
C GLY A 117 5.35 10.73 -3.15
N VAL A 118 5.97 11.73 -3.77
CA VAL A 118 6.65 12.82 -3.06
C VAL A 118 5.64 13.65 -2.25
N ALA A 119 4.48 13.99 -2.81
CA ALA A 119 3.43 14.72 -2.10
C ALA A 119 2.90 13.93 -0.89
N GLN A 120 2.80 12.60 -1.00
CA GLN A 120 2.46 11.70 0.11
C GLN A 120 3.49 11.78 1.24
N ALA A 121 4.78 11.74 0.93
CA ALA A 121 5.85 11.84 1.92
C ALA A 121 5.83 13.22 2.62
N LEU A 122 5.74 14.30 1.85
CA LEU A 122 5.66 15.67 2.36
C LEU A 122 4.43 15.87 3.24
N SER A 123 3.25 15.43 2.81
CA SER A 123 2.03 15.52 3.61
C SER A 123 2.15 14.70 4.90
N GLY A 124 2.75 13.51 4.83
CA GLY A 124 3.00 12.67 5.99
C GLY A 124 3.93 13.33 7.02
N TRP A 125 4.93 14.05 6.55
CA TRP A 125 5.81 14.85 7.40
C TRP A 125 5.09 16.06 7.99
N ALA A 126 4.32 16.79 7.18
CA ALA A 126 3.59 17.99 7.60
C ALA A 126 2.38 17.73 8.51
N ARG A 127 1.99 16.45 8.69
CA ARG A 127 0.81 16.07 9.51
C ARG A 127 0.90 16.52 10.98
N GLY A 128 2.09 16.79 11.48
CA GLY A 128 2.38 17.00 12.90
C GLY A 128 2.34 15.69 13.72
N SER A 129 2.68 15.78 15.03
CA SER A 129 2.55 14.65 15.96
C SER A 129 1.07 14.36 16.26
N LYS A 130 0.72 13.10 16.33
CA LYS A 130 -0.64 12.68 16.71
C LYS A 130 -0.94 12.91 18.19
N GLY A 131 0.06 12.85 19.02
CA GLY A 131 -0.15 12.52 20.41
C GLY A 131 -0.60 11.06 20.55
N GLY A 132 -1.26 10.76 21.63
CA GLY A 132 -1.73 9.42 21.97
C GLY A 132 -1.51 9.14 23.45
N PRO A 133 -2.17 8.14 24.03
CA PRO A 133 -2.04 7.82 25.44
C PRO A 133 -0.63 7.37 25.84
N THR A 134 0.20 6.98 24.87
CA THR A 134 1.60 6.57 25.09
C THR A 134 2.62 7.64 24.65
N ASP A 135 2.16 8.81 24.23
CA ASP A 135 3.02 9.92 23.81
C ASP A 135 3.30 10.84 25.01
N ALA A 136 4.57 11.21 25.21
CA ALA A 136 4.97 12.14 26.26
C ALA A 136 4.46 13.56 26.01
N SER A 137 4.09 13.93 24.79
CA SER A 137 3.50 15.22 24.48
C SER A 137 2.02 15.24 24.86
N LEU A 138 1.64 16.12 25.79
CA LEU A 138 0.27 16.27 26.30
C LEU A 138 -0.66 16.95 25.29
N ARG A 139 -0.76 16.44 24.06
CA ARG A 139 -1.65 17.05 23.04
C ARG A 139 -3.12 16.67 23.21
N GLY A 140 -3.40 15.57 23.89
CA GLY A 140 -4.76 15.06 24.06
C GLY A 140 -5.41 14.63 22.74
N ASP A 141 -6.64 14.15 22.84
CA ASP A 141 -7.41 13.65 21.70
C ASP A 141 -7.95 14.74 20.78
N HIS A 142 -8.10 15.97 21.28
CA HIS A 142 -8.59 17.11 20.50
C HIS A 142 -7.71 17.47 19.31
N PHE A 143 -6.41 17.14 19.35
CA PHE A 143 -5.51 17.41 18.22
C PHE A 143 -5.91 16.59 16.98
N ASP A 144 -6.32 15.34 17.15
CA ASP A 144 -6.76 14.47 16.06
C ASP A 144 -8.08 14.93 15.42
N MET A 145 -8.79 15.86 16.06
CA MET A 145 -10.04 16.44 15.58
C MET A 145 -9.90 17.82 14.94
N THR A 146 -8.69 18.39 14.93
CA THR A 146 -8.45 19.68 14.27
C THR A 146 -8.78 19.63 12.77
N PRO A 147 -9.24 20.73 12.15
CA PRO A 147 -9.48 20.80 10.71
C PRO A 147 -8.26 20.40 9.88
N TRP A 148 -7.06 20.82 10.31
CA TRP A 148 -5.79 20.46 9.68
C TRP A 148 -5.59 18.94 9.66
N ARG A 149 -5.74 18.31 10.81
CA ARG A 149 -5.54 16.85 10.93
C ARG A 149 -6.54 16.05 10.09
N LYS A 150 -7.81 16.46 10.12
CA LYS A 150 -8.87 15.84 9.30
C LYS A 150 -8.64 16.06 7.80
N GLY A 151 -8.21 17.25 7.41
CA GLY A 151 -7.84 17.57 6.03
C GLY A 151 -6.68 16.72 5.53
N PHE A 152 -5.60 16.65 6.32
CA PHE A 152 -4.47 15.78 6.04
C PHE A 152 -4.91 14.32 5.85
N GLU A 153 -5.70 13.79 6.77
CA GLU A 153 -6.07 12.36 6.73
C GLU A 153 -6.91 12.02 5.49
N ARG A 154 -7.82 12.92 5.07
CA ARG A 154 -8.58 12.77 3.82
C ARG A 154 -7.67 12.81 2.60
N PHE A 155 -6.83 13.85 2.50
CA PHE A 155 -5.91 14.03 1.40
C PHE A 155 -4.94 12.85 1.26
N HIS A 156 -4.28 12.47 2.35
CA HIS A 156 -3.29 11.40 2.36
C HIS A 156 -3.91 10.05 1.97
N LYS A 157 -5.08 9.71 2.51
CA LYS A 157 -5.77 8.47 2.16
C LYS A 157 -6.23 8.46 0.69
N CYS A 158 -6.86 9.54 0.22
CA CYS A 158 -7.37 9.63 -1.14
C CYS A 158 -6.22 9.58 -2.17
N LEU A 159 -5.21 10.46 -2.01
CA LEU A 159 -4.06 10.50 -2.90
C LEU A 159 -3.28 9.18 -2.89
N GLY A 160 -3.16 8.52 -1.73
CA GLY A 160 -2.46 7.25 -1.60
C GLY A 160 -3.12 6.13 -2.42
N TYR A 161 -4.44 6.01 -2.36
CA TYR A 161 -5.16 5.01 -3.17
C TYR A 161 -5.07 5.33 -4.66
N LEU A 162 -5.25 6.59 -5.04
CA LEU A 162 -5.14 7.03 -6.43
C LEU A 162 -3.74 6.76 -6.99
N ALA A 163 -2.70 7.08 -6.24
CA ALA A 163 -1.31 6.87 -6.66
C ALA A 163 -1.00 5.38 -6.86
N VAL A 164 -1.39 4.50 -5.94
CA VAL A 164 -1.17 3.05 -6.09
C VAL A 164 -1.96 2.49 -7.27
N THR A 165 -3.22 2.91 -7.46
CA THR A 165 -4.03 2.46 -8.61
C THR A 165 -3.43 2.95 -9.93
N ALA A 166 -3.01 4.22 -10.02
CA ALA A 166 -2.37 4.76 -11.20
C ALA A 166 -1.01 4.08 -11.48
N ALA A 167 -0.27 3.73 -10.44
CA ALA A 167 1.00 3.01 -10.57
C ALA A 167 0.82 1.64 -11.22
N CYS A 168 -0.27 0.92 -10.95
CA CYS A 168 -0.57 -0.34 -11.66
C CYS A 168 -0.67 -0.12 -13.16
N VAL A 169 -1.34 0.95 -13.59
CA VAL A 169 -1.45 1.30 -15.02
C VAL A 169 -0.08 1.67 -15.60
N VAL A 170 0.70 2.48 -14.88
CA VAL A 170 2.03 2.91 -15.34
C VAL A 170 2.99 1.73 -15.43
N LEU A 171 2.96 0.80 -14.49
CA LEU A 171 3.77 -0.42 -14.54
C LEU A 171 3.38 -1.31 -15.72
N ALA A 172 2.08 -1.48 -15.98
CA ALA A 172 1.60 -2.22 -17.15
C ALA A 172 2.08 -1.58 -18.46
N LEU A 173 1.96 -0.23 -18.57
CA LEU A 173 2.48 0.51 -19.72
C LEU A 173 4.01 0.35 -19.86
N GLY A 174 4.74 0.38 -18.74
CA GLY A 174 6.20 0.17 -18.75
C GLY A 174 6.59 -1.20 -19.28
N LEU A 175 5.85 -2.25 -18.92
CA LEU A 175 6.07 -3.59 -19.47
C LEU A 175 5.78 -3.66 -20.97
N VAL A 176 4.74 -2.95 -21.46
CA VAL A 176 4.44 -2.84 -22.88
C VAL A 176 5.56 -2.10 -23.64
N VAL A 177 6.01 -0.96 -23.11
CA VAL A 177 7.07 -0.14 -23.72
C VAL A 177 8.41 -0.89 -23.75
N ALA A 178 8.69 -1.67 -22.72
CA ALA A 178 9.88 -2.50 -22.63
C ALA A 178 9.75 -3.82 -23.43
N ASP A 179 8.63 -4.09 -24.07
CA ASP A 179 8.33 -5.38 -24.71
C ASP A 179 8.70 -6.58 -23.80
N ALA A 180 8.29 -6.48 -22.53
CA ALA A 180 8.72 -7.42 -21.49
C ALA A 180 8.28 -8.86 -21.77
N PRO A 181 9.01 -9.87 -21.30
CA PRO A 181 8.57 -11.26 -21.38
C PRO A 181 7.20 -11.47 -20.73
N ARG A 182 6.36 -12.29 -21.33
CA ARG A 182 4.97 -12.53 -20.90
C ARG A 182 4.86 -12.99 -19.45
N TRP A 183 5.85 -13.78 -18.97
CA TRP A 183 5.86 -14.22 -17.57
C TRP A 183 5.88 -13.06 -16.57
N MET A 184 6.53 -11.92 -16.91
CA MET A 184 6.57 -10.75 -16.01
C MET A 184 5.17 -10.13 -15.87
N VAL A 185 4.44 -10.02 -16.97
CA VAL A 185 3.06 -9.53 -16.97
C VAL A 185 2.15 -10.44 -16.15
N LEU A 186 2.25 -11.75 -16.38
CA LEU A 186 1.45 -12.74 -15.64
C LEU A 186 1.80 -12.75 -14.16
N ALA A 187 3.08 -12.75 -13.79
CA ALA A 187 3.52 -12.73 -12.41
C ALA A 187 3.02 -11.49 -11.68
N LEU A 188 3.12 -10.32 -12.29
CA LEU A 188 2.64 -9.07 -11.71
C LEU A 188 1.11 -9.06 -11.61
N GLY A 189 0.40 -9.57 -12.61
CA GLY A 189 -1.06 -9.72 -12.60
C GLY A 189 -1.54 -10.63 -11.47
N VAL A 190 -0.93 -11.80 -11.32
CA VAL A 190 -1.21 -12.74 -10.20
C VAL A 190 -0.94 -12.09 -8.86
N TRP A 191 0.16 -11.36 -8.74
CA TRP A 191 0.49 -10.63 -7.52
C TRP A 191 -0.57 -9.58 -7.16
N TRP A 192 -1.01 -8.77 -8.12
CA TRP A 192 -2.04 -7.77 -7.86
C TRP A 192 -3.40 -8.38 -7.54
N LEU A 193 -3.75 -9.49 -8.17
CA LEU A 193 -4.94 -10.26 -7.81
C LEU A 193 -4.85 -10.79 -6.37
N ALA A 194 -3.69 -11.30 -5.96
CA ALA A 194 -3.46 -11.74 -4.59
C ALA A 194 -3.59 -10.59 -3.59
N LEU A 195 -2.98 -9.43 -3.87
CA LEU A 195 -3.12 -8.22 -3.03
C LEU A 195 -4.57 -7.75 -2.93
N GLY A 196 -5.29 -7.70 -4.06
CA GLY A 196 -6.70 -7.34 -4.12
C GLY A 196 -7.58 -8.31 -3.32
N SER A 197 -7.30 -9.61 -3.42
CA SER A 197 -8.00 -10.64 -2.66
C SER A 197 -7.75 -10.51 -1.15
N VAL A 198 -6.50 -10.28 -0.74
CA VAL A 198 -6.15 -10.01 0.67
C VAL A 198 -6.83 -8.74 1.16
N PHE A 199 -6.83 -7.67 0.36
CA PHE A 199 -7.53 -6.43 0.70
C PHE A 199 -9.04 -6.68 0.90
N ALA A 200 -9.70 -7.36 -0.05
CA ALA A 200 -11.13 -7.66 0.03
C ALA A 200 -11.45 -8.54 1.25
N LEU A 201 -10.64 -9.58 1.50
CA LEU A 201 -10.80 -10.46 2.64
C LEU A 201 -10.69 -9.69 3.98
N LEU A 202 -9.63 -8.90 4.16
CA LEU A 202 -9.43 -8.11 5.39
C LEU A 202 -10.52 -7.05 5.56
N GLN A 203 -10.99 -6.46 4.46
CA GLN A 203 -12.11 -5.52 4.47
C GLN A 203 -13.42 -6.19 4.90
N HIS A 204 -13.73 -7.34 4.31
CA HIS A 204 -14.92 -8.14 4.67
C HIS A 204 -14.87 -8.59 6.14
N GLN A 205 -13.69 -8.92 6.66
CA GLN A 205 -13.50 -9.25 8.07
C GLN A 205 -13.66 -8.05 9.02
N GLY A 206 -13.83 -6.82 8.51
CA GLY A 206 -13.92 -5.61 9.33
C GLY A 206 -12.58 -5.18 9.97
N ARG A 207 -11.44 -5.64 9.41
CA ARG A 207 -10.11 -5.32 9.95
C ARG A 207 -9.70 -3.86 9.73
N CYS A 208 -10.45 -3.09 8.94
CA CYS A 208 -10.21 -1.66 8.73
C CYS A 208 -10.71 -0.83 9.94
N ILE A 209 -10.01 -0.95 11.06
CA ILE A 209 -10.38 -0.27 12.31
C ILE A 209 -10.09 1.23 12.19
N ASP A 210 -10.99 2.05 12.77
CA ASP A 210 -10.83 3.49 12.84
C ASP A 210 -9.50 3.88 13.49
N THR A 211 -8.80 4.81 12.88
CA THR A 211 -7.50 5.30 13.38
C THR A 211 -7.61 5.92 14.75
N TYR A 212 -8.70 6.67 15.01
CA TYR A 212 -8.94 7.28 16.30
C TYR A 212 -9.12 6.20 17.38
N GLN A 213 -9.98 5.19 17.13
CA GLN A 213 -10.19 4.10 18.07
C GLN A 213 -8.94 3.25 18.30
N ALA A 214 -8.12 3.02 17.29
CA ALA A 214 -6.88 2.26 17.44
C ALA A 214 -5.88 2.95 18.38
N ILE A 215 -5.92 4.29 18.45
CA ILE A 215 -5.04 5.12 19.29
C ILE A 215 -5.64 5.38 20.67
N TRP A 216 -6.90 5.83 20.73
CA TRP A 216 -7.53 6.36 21.95
C TRP A 216 -8.50 5.39 22.61
N GLY A 217 -8.85 4.29 21.92
CA GLY A 217 -9.83 3.30 22.40
C GLY A 217 -11.28 3.65 22.05
N PRO A 218 -12.20 2.69 22.33
CA PRO A 218 -13.60 2.78 21.92
C PRO A 218 -14.50 3.50 22.93
N ASN A 219 -13.95 4.17 23.96
CA ASN A 219 -14.76 4.83 24.97
C ASN A 219 -15.68 5.90 24.35
N PRO A 220 -17.02 5.78 24.47
CA PRO A 220 -17.98 6.70 23.88
C PRO A 220 -17.92 8.13 24.46
N ARG A 221 -17.28 8.30 25.61
CA ARG A 221 -17.05 9.63 26.20
C ARG A 221 -16.01 10.43 25.44
N LEU A 222 -15.11 9.78 24.69
CA LEU A 222 -14.11 10.46 23.90
C LEU A 222 -14.77 11.15 22.69
N PRO A 223 -14.50 12.46 22.47
CA PRO A 223 -15.19 13.26 21.46
C PRO A 223 -15.01 12.70 20.04
N GLY A 224 -13.84 12.19 19.70
CA GLY A 224 -13.57 11.62 18.38
C GLY A 224 -14.40 10.36 18.06
N ASN A 225 -14.87 9.63 19.07
CA ASN A 225 -15.77 8.49 18.88
C ASN A 225 -17.21 8.91 18.51
N ARG A 226 -17.57 10.18 18.75
CA ARG A 226 -18.88 10.74 18.37
C ARG A 226 -18.88 11.29 16.93
N MET A 227 -17.71 11.42 16.31
CA MET A 227 -17.56 11.94 14.96
C MET A 227 -17.55 10.80 13.95
N ALA A 228 -17.99 11.07 12.70
CA ALA A 228 -17.85 10.09 11.62
C ALA A 228 -16.37 9.75 11.36
N PRO A 229 -16.03 8.48 11.11
CA PRO A 229 -14.66 8.09 10.76
C PRO A 229 -14.25 8.70 9.42
N ILE A 230 -12.94 8.98 9.26
CA ILE A 230 -12.42 9.59 8.04
C ILE A 230 -11.99 8.50 7.06
N GLY A 231 -12.72 8.35 5.98
CA GLY A 231 -12.50 7.39 4.90
C GLY A 231 -13.69 6.44 4.71
N TRP A 232 -13.54 5.47 3.82
CA TRP A 232 -14.57 4.51 3.47
C TRP A 232 -14.31 3.12 4.07
N GLY A 233 -15.38 2.37 4.36
CA GLY A 233 -15.29 0.99 4.85
C GLY A 233 -14.57 0.85 6.19
N ILE A 234 -14.62 1.88 7.04
CA ILE A 234 -13.98 1.88 8.35
C ILE A 234 -14.91 1.28 9.38
N SER A 235 -14.40 0.33 10.15
CA SER A 235 -15.13 -0.31 11.24
C SER A 235 -14.81 0.35 12.57
N ARG A 236 -15.84 0.51 13.40
CA ARG A 236 -15.76 0.88 14.80
C ARG A 236 -16.37 -0.22 15.64
N TYR A 237 -15.77 -0.48 16.77
CA TYR A 237 -16.19 -1.51 17.70
C TYR A 237 -16.23 -0.95 19.10
N ASP A 238 -17.16 -1.45 19.93
CA ASP A 238 -16.99 -1.38 21.37
C ASP A 238 -16.03 -2.50 21.85
N ALA A 239 -15.68 -2.47 23.14
CA ALA A 239 -14.71 -3.42 23.69
C ALA A 239 -15.27 -4.87 23.70
N ALA A 240 -16.57 -5.05 23.91
CA ALA A 240 -17.21 -6.37 23.96
C ALA A 240 -17.32 -6.98 22.56
N GLU A 241 -17.79 -6.21 21.58
CA GLU A 241 -17.88 -6.62 20.19
C GLU A 241 -16.51 -7.02 19.62
N PHE A 242 -15.46 -6.26 19.93
CA PHE A 242 -14.11 -6.59 19.48
C PHE A 242 -13.62 -7.91 20.05
N LYS A 243 -13.80 -8.13 21.37
CA LYS A 243 -13.48 -9.41 22.03
C LYS A 243 -14.21 -10.57 21.38
N GLN A 244 -15.52 -10.46 21.23
CA GLN A 244 -16.34 -11.50 20.61
C GLN A 244 -15.86 -11.84 19.19
N ARG A 245 -15.58 -10.84 18.38
CA ARG A 245 -15.23 -11.02 16.96
C ARG A 245 -13.81 -11.52 16.72
N PHE A 246 -12.84 -11.06 17.51
CA PHE A 246 -11.42 -11.29 17.23
C PHE A 246 -10.68 -12.14 18.25
N MET A 247 -11.16 -12.23 19.50
CA MET A 247 -10.49 -12.96 20.58
C MET A 247 -11.10 -14.35 20.84
N ALA A 248 -12.40 -14.53 20.70
CA ALA A 248 -13.07 -15.81 20.95
C ALA A 248 -12.65 -16.95 20.00
N LYS A 249 -12.01 -16.63 18.89
CA LYS A 249 -11.44 -17.65 17.98
C LYS A 249 -10.17 -18.33 18.51
N ASN A 250 -9.50 -17.76 19.49
CA ASN A 250 -8.25 -18.33 20.02
C ASN A 250 -8.48 -19.28 21.21
N THR A 251 -9.59 -19.19 21.92
CA THR A 251 -9.90 -20.08 23.04
C THR A 251 -10.29 -21.49 22.60
N LYS A 252 -10.72 -21.69 21.36
CA LYS A 252 -11.02 -23.03 20.83
C LYS A 252 -9.80 -23.87 20.41
N LYS A 253 -8.60 -23.33 20.50
CA LYS A 253 -7.36 -24.07 20.15
C LYS A 253 -6.65 -24.68 21.36
N GLU A 254 -7.04 -24.34 22.58
CA GLU A 254 -6.44 -24.88 23.81
C GLU A 254 -7.23 -26.07 24.39
N ASP A 255 -8.41 -26.40 23.86
CA ASP A 255 -9.27 -27.48 24.33
C ASP A 255 -9.24 -28.72 23.40
N ILE A 256 -8.12 -28.99 22.73
CA ILE A 256 -7.92 -30.30 22.04
C ILE A 256 -6.94 -31.10 22.89
N PRO A 257 -7.42 -32.20 23.53
CA PRO A 257 -6.61 -33.05 24.41
C PRO A 257 -5.50 -33.79 23.62
#